data_905f4c39fc673c5dd5dd78ed52c0ba74
#
_entry.id   905f4c39fc673c5dd5dd78ed52c0ba74
#
_cell.length_a   1.000
_cell.length_b   1.000
_cell.length_c   1.000
_cell.angle_alpha   90.00
_cell.angle_beta   90.00
_cell.angle_gamma   90.00
#
_symmetry.space_group_name_H-M   'P 1'
#
loop_
_entity.id
_entity.type
_entity.pdbx_description
1 polymer ?
#
loop_
_entity_poly.entity_id
_entity_poly.type
_entity_poly.pdbx_seq_one_letter_code
_entity_poly.pdbx_strand_id
1 'polypeptide(L)'
;MAIPTEKPSYGPLDGVKVVYAAVELACPKAADLMADWGADVVWLENTGAGDTIRDTAYVKQAERRNQRSVALNYFSEEGKKVFFDLVKDADIFMEASKGGTWARKGITDDVLWELNPKMVIVHVSGFGQEGDPKMVKRAAYDLTVMAYSGIIMQNGTEEQPMLPGPYAGDYFNTLMIASSALAALYKAEKSGKGESIDLAMYETLLAIGQYYLVDYLNAVSYTHLTLPTNSRV
;
A
#
# COMPACT_ATOMS: atom_id res chain seq x y z
N MET A 1 12.37 30.29 -9.78
CA MET A 1 11.47 30.37 -8.62
C MET A 1 11.99 29.38 -7.58
N ALA A 2 12.32 29.83 -6.36
CA ALA A 2 12.73 28.89 -5.31
C ALA A 2 11.52 28.04 -4.92
N ILE A 3 11.70 26.75 -4.76
CA ILE A 3 10.66 25.86 -4.25
C ILE A 3 10.43 26.24 -2.79
N PRO A 4 9.19 26.53 -2.35
CA PRO A 4 8.93 26.79 -0.95
C PRO A 4 9.40 25.63 -0.08
N THR A 5 10.16 25.91 0.97
CA THR A 5 10.63 24.89 1.92
C THR A 5 9.55 24.52 2.95
N GLU A 6 8.55 25.37 3.10
CA GLU A 6 7.42 25.16 4.00
C GLU A 6 6.17 24.84 3.17
N LYS A 7 5.51 23.78 3.57
CA LYS A 7 4.23 23.39 3.02
C LYS A 7 3.14 24.31 3.56
N PRO A 8 2.23 24.84 2.73
CA PRO A 8 1.09 25.56 3.24
C PRO A 8 0.18 24.66 4.07
N SER A 9 -0.32 25.20 5.19
CA SER A 9 -1.31 24.50 6.02
C SER A 9 -2.63 24.38 5.26
N TYR A 10 -3.10 23.15 5.07
CA TYR A 10 -4.40 22.85 4.45
C TYR A 10 -4.84 21.42 4.73
N GLY A 11 -6.15 21.17 4.63
CA GLY A 11 -6.75 19.86 4.65
C GLY A 11 -6.84 19.19 6.03
N PRO A 12 -7.54 18.07 6.11
CA PRO A 12 -7.80 17.38 7.38
C PRO A 12 -6.58 16.69 7.97
N LEU A 13 -5.51 16.48 7.20
CA LEU A 13 -4.25 15.88 7.65
C LEU A 13 -3.13 16.92 7.83
N ASP A 14 -3.47 18.19 7.97
CA ASP A 14 -2.48 19.22 8.28
C ASP A 14 -1.75 18.89 9.59
N GLY A 15 -0.41 18.91 9.53
CA GLY A 15 0.46 18.53 10.65
C GLY A 15 0.81 17.04 10.72
N VAL A 16 0.13 16.17 10.00
CA VAL A 16 0.47 14.74 9.93
C VAL A 16 1.69 14.52 9.01
N LYS A 17 2.67 13.76 9.48
CA LYS A 17 3.90 13.42 8.75
C LYS A 17 3.88 11.98 8.31
N VAL A 18 4.05 11.75 7.02
CA VAL A 18 4.08 10.43 6.40
C VAL A 18 5.42 10.21 5.72
N VAL A 19 6.09 9.12 6.05
CA VAL A 19 7.29 8.66 5.33
C VAL A 19 6.97 7.32 4.68
N TYR A 20 7.32 7.16 3.42
CA TYR A 20 7.12 5.86 2.78
C TYR A 20 8.27 5.42 1.88
N ALA A 21 8.49 4.10 1.80
CA ALA A 21 9.48 3.45 0.96
C ALA A 21 8.79 2.39 0.10
N ALA A 22 8.25 2.81 -1.03
CA ALA A 22 7.53 1.95 -1.95
C ALA A 22 7.70 2.43 -3.39
N VAL A 23 7.42 1.53 -4.32
CA VAL A 23 7.47 1.77 -5.76
C VAL A 23 6.11 1.48 -6.40
N GLU A 24 5.96 1.83 -7.66
CA GLU A 24 4.77 1.61 -8.48
C GLU A 24 3.54 2.35 -7.94
N LEU A 25 2.43 1.66 -7.61
CA LEU A 25 1.14 2.32 -7.52
C LEU A 25 0.46 2.20 -6.14
N ALA A 26 0.13 1.02 -5.66
CA ALA A 26 -0.81 0.84 -4.53
C ALA A 26 -0.45 1.65 -3.27
N CYS A 27 0.74 1.44 -2.70
CA CYS A 27 1.19 2.15 -1.51
C CYS A 27 1.52 3.62 -1.78
N PRO A 28 2.27 3.96 -2.85
CA PRO A 28 2.55 5.35 -3.17
C PRO A 28 1.31 6.20 -3.44
N LYS A 29 0.28 5.61 -4.05
CA LYS A 29 -0.99 6.32 -4.28
C LYS A 29 -1.76 6.59 -2.99
N ALA A 30 -1.66 5.71 -1.99
CA ALA A 30 -2.21 5.97 -0.67
C ALA A 30 -1.51 7.17 0.00
N ALA A 31 -0.18 7.26 -0.15
CA ALA A 31 0.59 8.42 0.30
C ALA A 31 0.21 9.70 -0.45
N ASP A 32 -0.05 9.61 -1.77
CA ASP A 32 -0.51 10.72 -2.60
C ASP A 32 -1.88 11.25 -2.14
N LEU A 33 -2.83 10.37 -1.80
CA LEU A 33 -4.11 10.77 -1.21
C LEU A 33 -3.91 11.50 0.13
N MET A 34 -3.02 11.00 0.98
CA MET A 34 -2.72 11.67 2.25
C MET A 34 -2.08 13.05 2.03
N ALA A 35 -1.21 13.18 1.02
CA ALA A 35 -0.63 14.46 0.63
C ALA A 35 -1.70 15.45 0.11
N ASP A 36 -2.64 14.96 -0.70
CA ASP A 36 -3.76 15.76 -1.19
C ASP A 36 -4.70 16.19 -0.05
N TRP A 37 -4.78 15.42 1.03
CA TRP A 37 -5.52 15.75 2.26
C TRP A 37 -4.73 16.58 3.26
N GLY A 38 -3.53 16.96 2.92
CA GLY A 38 -2.73 17.90 3.72
C GLY A 38 -1.60 17.28 4.53
N ALA A 39 -1.32 16.00 4.48
CA ALA A 39 -0.16 15.42 5.17
C ALA A 39 1.18 15.90 4.56
N ASP A 40 2.20 16.01 5.39
CA ASP A 40 3.58 16.24 4.93
C ASP A 40 4.22 14.90 4.56
N VAL A 41 4.30 14.61 3.27
CA VAL A 41 4.69 13.30 2.75
C VAL A 41 6.10 13.32 2.19
N VAL A 42 6.92 12.37 2.63
CA VAL A 42 8.28 12.12 2.14
C VAL A 42 8.36 10.75 1.49
N TRP A 43 8.66 10.72 0.22
CA TRP A 43 8.95 9.51 -0.54
C TRP A 43 10.43 9.15 -0.49
N LEU A 44 10.76 7.97 0.02
CA LEU A 44 12.11 7.42 0.01
C LEU A 44 12.32 6.55 -1.21
N GLU A 45 13.19 6.99 -2.10
CA GLU A 45 13.55 6.25 -3.31
C GLU A 45 14.86 5.51 -3.12
N ASN A 46 14.85 4.20 -3.35
CA ASN A 46 16.08 3.41 -3.29
C ASN A 46 17.03 3.80 -4.44
N THR A 47 18.25 4.19 -4.11
CA THR A 47 19.26 4.61 -5.10
C THR A 47 19.74 3.48 -6.02
N GLY A 48 19.49 2.20 -5.66
CA GLY A 48 19.97 1.06 -6.45
C GLY A 48 19.05 0.67 -7.61
N ALA A 49 17.73 0.80 -7.44
CA ALA A 49 16.74 0.37 -8.42
C ALA A 49 15.89 1.53 -8.97
N GLY A 50 15.64 2.55 -8.13
CA GLY A 50 14.70 3.61 -8.47
C GLY A 50 13.24 3.12 -8.48
N ASP A 51 12.37 3.91 -9.10
CA ASP A 51 10.97 3.56 -9.32
C ASP A 51 10.65 3.70 -10.82
N THR A 52 10.16 2.64 -11.45
CA THR A 52 9.84 2.61 -12.88
C THR A 52 8.71 3.57 -13.26
N ILE A 53 7.91 4.02 -12.29
CA ILE A 53 6.91 5.10 -12.51
C ILE A 53 7.55 6.37 -13.09
N ARG A 54 8.87 6.58 -12.87
CA ARG A 54 9.59 7.73 -13.41
C ARG A 54 9.70 7.73 -14.92
N ASP A 55 9.62 6.55 -15.53
CA ASP A 55 9.69 6.37 -16.99
C ASP A 55 8.33 6.64 -17.65
N THR A 56 7.27 6.76 -16.84
CA THR A 56 5.91 7.03 -17.28
C THR A 56 5.54 8.49 -17.02
N ALA A 57 5.91 9.39 -17.94
CA ALA A 57 5.91 10.85 -17.74
C ALA A 57 4.60 11.43 -17.17
N TYR A 58 3.45 10.98 -17.66
CA TYR A 58 2.15 11.52 -17.24
C TYR A 58 1.61 10.82 -15.98
N VAL A 59 1.82 9.51 -15.84
CA VAL A 59 1.37 8.74 -14.68
C VAL A 59 2.06 9.21 -13.42
N LYS A 60 3.39 9.43 -13.47
CA LYS A 60 4.14 9.98 -12.34
C LYS A 60 3.57 11.30 -11.84
N GLN A 61 3.18 12.20 -12.74
CA GLN A 61 2.60 13.50 -12.34
C GLN A 61 1.27 13.34 -11.61
N ALA A 62 0.48 12.33 -11.98
CA ALA A 62 -0.78 12.02 -11.33
C ALA A 62 -0.60 11.31 -9.98
N GLU A 63 0.45 10.49 -9.84
CA GLU A 63 0.59 9.54 -8.72
C GLU A 63 1.62 9.98 -7.65
N ARG A 64 2.27 11.14 -7.83
CA ARG A 64 3.33 11.64 -6.93
C ARG A 64 3.18 13.14 -6.66
N ARG A 65 1.95 13.64 -6.58
CA ARG A 65 1.68 15.05 -6.29
C ARG A 65 1.93 15.39 -4.83
N ASN A 66 2.25 16.66 -4.57
CA ASN A 66 2.32 17.25 -3.24
C ASN A 66 3.29 16.54 -2.27
N GLN A 67 4.25 15.77 -2.79
CA GLN A 67 5.22 14.99 -2.02
C GLN A 67 6.63 15.51 -2.22
N ARG A 68 7.46 15.32 -1.22
CA ARG A 68 8.91 15.48 -1.31
C ARG A 68 9.55 14.14 -1.57
N SER A 69 10.62 14.09 -2.34
CA SER A 69 11.37 12.87 -2.66
C SER A 69 12.79 12.96 -2.13
N VAL A 70 13.27 11.87 -1.57
CA VAL A 70 14.65 11.70 -1.09
C VAL A 70 15.22 10.40 -1.67
N ALA A 71 16.26 10.49 -2.48
CA ALA A 71 17.00 9.33 -2.94
C ALA A 71 17.94 8.84 -1.83
N LEU A 72 17.70 7.63 -1.32
CA LEU A 72 18.40 7.10 -0.16
C LEU A 72 18.56 5.58 -0.25
N ASN A 73 19.77 5.08 -0.07
CA ASN A 73 19.98 3.66 0.19
C ASN A 73 19.72 3.37 1.69
N TYR A 74 18.45 3.32 2.07
CA TYR A 74 18.01 3.12 3.46
C TYR A 74 18.40 1.76 4.07
N PHE A 75 19.05 0.88 3.32
CA PHE A 75 19.58 -0.38 3.84
C PHE A 75 21.11 -0.37 4.02
N SER A 76 21.81 0.70 3.63
CA SER A 76 23.22 0.89 4.01
C SER A 76 23.33 1.41 5.43
N GLU A 77 24.50 1.28 6.06
CA GLU A 77 24.72 1.74 7.45
C GLU A 77 24.53 3.26 7.59
N GLU A 78 25.01 4.02 6.64
CA GLU A 78 24.85 5.48 6.60
C GLU A 78 23.39 5.86 6.28
N GLY A 79 22.80 5.16 5.31
CA GLY A 79 21.41 5.40 4.91
C GLY A 79 20.41 5.07 5.98
N LYS A 80 20.64 4.03 6.80
CA LYS A 80 19.80 3.72 7.97
C LYS A 80 19.77 4.87 8.98
N LYS A 81 20.90 5.53 9.22
CA LYS A 81 20.94 6.68 10.15
C LYS A 81 20.03 7.80 9.65
N VAL A 82 20.13 8.13 8.36
CA VAL A 82 19.26 9.15 7.75
C VAL A 82 17.81 8.69 7.75
N PHE A 83 17.53 7.42 7.47
CA PHE A 83 16.20 6.85 7.54
C PHE A 83 15.60 6.99 8.94
N PHE A 84 16.33 6.59 9.97
CA PHE A 84 15.87 6.70 11.35
C PHE A 84 15.64 8.17 11.78
N ASP A 85 16.48 9.09 11.32
CA ASP A 85 16.27 10.52 11.55
C ASP A 85 15.01 11.06 10.86
N LEU A 86 14.62 10.51 9.73
CA LEU A 86 13.39 10.90 9.03
C LEU A 86 12.13 10.31 9.68
N VAL A 87 12.18 9.05 10.12
CA VAL A 87 10.98 8.36 10.64
C VAL A 87 10.73 8.61 12.12
N LYS A 88 11.72 9.02 12.92
CA LYS A 88 11.50 9.29 14.36
C LYS A 88 10.41 10.31 14.66
N ASP A 89 10.16 11.24 13.73
CA ASP A 89 9.13 12.27 13.83
C ASP A 89 7.92 12.01 12.91
N ALA A 90 7.86 10.82 12.28
CA ALA A 90 6.76 10.45 11.39
C ALA A 90 5.59 9.86 12.19
N ASP A 91 4.39 10.27 11.85
CA ASP A 91 3.17 9.68 12.41
C ASP A 91 2.84 8.34 11.73
N ILE A 92 3.16 8.24 10.44
CA ILE A 92 2.93 7.03 9.63
C ILE A 92 4.20 6.70 8.85
N PHE A 93 4.65 5.47 8.95
CA PHE A 93 5.64 4.87 8.05
C PHE A 93 4.97 3.76 7.23
N MET A 94 5.16 3.79 5.90
CA MET A 94 4.63 2.76 5.00
C MET A 94 5.74 2.18 4.14
N GLU A 95 5.72 0.86 3.96
CA GLU A 95 6.62 0.21 3.02
C GLU A 95 5.88 -0.81 2.15
N ALA A 96 6.37 -1.06 0.94
CA ALA A 96 5.82 -2.07 0.06
C ALA A 96 6.94 -3.00 -0.43
N SER A 97 7.10 -4.10 0.30
CA SER A 97 8.12 -5.12 0.02
C SER A 97 7.55 -6.52 0.23
N LYS A 98 8.28 -7.52 -0.24
CA LYS A 98 7.98 -8.91 0.12
C LYS A 98 8.11 -9.11 1.62
N GLY A 99 7.26 -9.94 2.20
CA GLY A 99 7.24 -10.21 3.63
C GLY A 99 8.62 -10.46 4.25
N GLY A 100 8.83 -9.85 5.40
CA GLY A 100 10.06 -9.92 6.19
C GLY A 100 11.28 -9.23 5.58
N THR A 101 11.14 -8.43 4.52
CA THR A 101 12.28 -7.76 3.86
C THR A 101 12.97 -6.78 4.81
N TRP A 102 12.22 -5.92 5.47
CA TRP A 102 12.74 -4.91 6.39
C TRP A 102 13.30 -5.53 7.67
N ALA A 103 12.61 -6.51 8.23
CA ALA A 103 13.07 -7.25 9.42
C ALA A 103 14.43 -7.93 9.18
N ARG A 104 14.62 -8.56 8.00
CA ARG A 104 15.93 -9.14 7.63
C ARG A 104 17.06 -8.13 7.49
N LYS A 105 16.73 -6.85 7.36
CA LYS A 105 17.69 -5.74 7.30
C LYS A 105 17.90 -5.07 8.66
N GLY A 106 17.30 -5.63 9.73
CA GLY A 106 17.39 -5.12 11.10
C GLY A 106 16.50 -3.90 11.36
N ILE A 107 15.50 -3.67 10.52
CA ILE A 107 14.48 -2.63 10.71
C ILE A 107 13.17 -3.36 10.99
N THR A 108 12.91 -3.60 12.28
CA THR A 108 11.67 -4.23 12.77
C THR A 108 10.74 -3.16 13.35
N ASP A 109 9.50 -3.53 13.59
CA ASP A 109 8.51 -2.66 14.22
C ASP A 109 8.98 -2.21 15.61
N ASP A 110 9.56 -3.13 16.40
CA ASP A 110 10.10 -2.80 17.71
C ASP A 110 11.17 -1.71 17.63
N VAL A 111 12.11 -1.81 16.67
CA VAL A 111 13.15 -0.80 16.43
C VAL A 111 12.52 0.55 16.05
N LEU A 112 11.47 0.56 15.24
CA LEU A 112 10.76 1.78 14.86
C LEU A 112 9.99 2.36 16.05
N TRP A 113 9.37 1.54 16.88
CA TRP A 113 8.65 2.00 18.09
C TRP A 113 9.59 2.44 19.22
N GLU A 114 10.83 1.94 19.27
CA GLU A 114 11.86 2.52 20.15
C GLU A 114 12.16 3.97 19.79
N LEU A 115 12.08 4.34 18.52
CA LEU A 115 12.26 5.73 18.04
C LEU A 115 11.00 6.57 18.25
N ASN A 116 9.84 6.02 17.92
CA ASN A 116 8.56 6.71 18.03
C ASN A 116 7.44 5.72 18.41
N PRO A 117 7.10 5.61 19.70
CA PRO A 117 6.09 4.66 20.20
C PRO A 117 4.67 4.86 19.63
N LYS A 118 4.40 6.01 19.01
CA LYS A 118 3.08 6.34 18.43
C LYS A 118 3.01 6.05 16.93
N MET A 119 4.13 5.71 16.31
CA MET A 119 4.19 5.52 14.86
C MET A 119 3.24 4.42 14.41
N VAL A 120 2.43 4.71 13.42
CA VAL A 120 1.68 3.72 12.65
C VAL A 120 2.61 3.15 11.57
N ILE A 121 2.73 1.84 11.53
CA ILE A 121 3.57 1.13 10.56
C ILE A 121 2.65 0.36 9.62
N VAL A 122 2.83 0.51 8.30
CA VAL A 122 2.02 -0.23 7.31
C VAL A 122 2.95 -1.02 6.39
N HIS A 123 2.86 -2.33 6.49
CA HIS A 123 3.53 -3.27 5.60
C HIS A 123 2.57 -3.67 4.49
N VAL A 124 2.85 -3.23 3.27
CA VAL A 124 2.08 -3.61 2.09
C VAL A 124 2.83 -4.69 1.33
N SER A 125 2.18 -5.79 1.06
CA SER A 125 2.79 -6.86 0.27
C SER A 125 1.73 -7.60 -0.55
N GLY A 126 2.17 -8.39 -1.51
CA GLY A 126 1.24 -9.19 -2.30
C GLY A 126 0.46 -10.20 -1.45
N PHE A 127 1.14 -10.82 -0.46
CA PHE A 127 0.64 -12.01 0.24
C PHE A 127 0.85 -11.98 1.77
N GLY A 128 1.04 -10.82 2.36
CA GLY A 128 1.23 -10.64 3.80
C GLY A 128 2.68 -10.83 4.28
N GLN A 129 2.89 -10.53 5.55
CA GLN A 129 4.16 -10.72 6.27
C GLN A 129 4.26 -12.13 6.85
N GLU A 130 3.13 -12.79 7.09
CA GLU A 130 3.00 -14.13 7.68
C GLU A 130 2.24 -15.07 6.75
N GLY A 131 2.33 -16.38 7.02
CA GLY A 131 1.64 -17.42 6.26
C GLY A 131 2.58 -18.40 5.55
N ASP A 132 2.18 -18.95 4.41
CA ASP A 132 3.03 -19.88 3.64
C ASP A 132 4.31 -19.16 3.19
N PRO A 133 5.50 -19.64 3.63
CA PRO A 133 6.77 -19.00 3.28
C PRO A 133 7.05 -18.88 1.77
N LYS A 134 6.42 -19.71 0.95
CA LYS A 134 6.53 -19.64 -0.51
C LYS A 134 5.75 -18.44 -1.06
N MET A 135 4.60 -18.14 -0.45
CA MET A 135 3.74 -17.02 -0.83
C MET A 135 4.27 -15.70 -0.28
N VAL A 136 4.61 -15.63 1.00
CA VAL A 136 5.15 -14.43 1.67
C VAL A 136 6.38 -13.86 0.95
N LYS A 137 7.24 -14.74 0.41
CA LYS A 137 8.45 -14.33 -0.34
C LYS A 137 8.20 -14.05 -1.82
N ARG A 138 6.98 -14.24 -2.31
CA ARG A 138 6.65 -14.03 -3.72
C ARG A 138 6.47 -12.56 -4.04
N ALA A 139 6.98 -12.14 -5.19
CA ALA A 139 6.65 -10.83 -5.74
C ALA A 139 5.22 -10.87 -6.29
N ALA A 140 4.53 -9.74 -6.14
CA ALA A 140 3.21 -9.56 -6.73
C ALA A 140 3.05 -8.12 -7.22
N TYR A 141 2.28 -8.00 -8.28
CA TYR A 141 1.77 -6.76 -8.84
C TYR A 141 0.26 -6.89 -9.01
N ASP A 142 -0.39 -5.83 -9.44
CA ASP A 142 -1.83 -5.72 -9.66
C ASP A 142 -2.45 -7.00 -10.25
N LEU A 143 -2.03 -7.40 -11.44
CA LEU A 143 -2.56 -8.58 -12.12
C LEU A 143 -2.34 -9.87 -11.31
N THR A 144 -1.21 -9.99 -10.62
CA THR A 144 -0.90 -11.17 -9.82
C THR A 144 -1.91 -11.33 -8.69
N VAL A 145 -2.14 -10.28 -7.90
CA VAL A 145 -3.07 -10.34 -6.76
C VAL A 145 -4.52 -10.44 -7.21
N MET A 146 -4.88 -9.83 -8.34
CA MET A 146 -6.20 -9.97 -8.95
C MET A 146 -6.48 -11.39 -9.43
N ALA A 147 -5.47 -12.08 -9.97
CA ALA A 147 -5.59 -13.48 -10.37
C ALA A 147 -5.72 -14.40 -9.15
N TYR A 148 -4.89 -14.22 -8.13
CA TYR A 148 -4.93 -15.03 -6.90
C TYR A 148 -6.20 -14.84 -6.08
N SER A 149 -6.77 -13.64 -6.07
CA SER A 149 -8.04 -13.36 -5.39
C SER A 149 -9.27 -13.86 -6.16
N GLY A 150 -9.10 -14.24 -7.42
CA GLY A 150 -10.20 -14.66 -8.29
C GLY A 150 -11.07 -13.52 -8.83
N ILE A 151 -10.78 -12.26 -8.52
CA ILE A 151 -11.61 -11.12 -8.94
C ILE A 151 -11.69 -10.97 -10.46
N ILE A 152 -10.68 -11.41 -11.19
CA ILE A 152 -10.69 -11.41 -12.66
C ILE A 152 -11.74 -12.36 -13.25
N MET A 153 -12.12 -13.40 -12.51
CA MET A 153 -13.16 -14.35 -12.94
C MET A 153 -14.57 -13.76 -12.82
N GLN A 154 -14.71 -12.66 -12.09
CA GLN A 154 -15.99 -11.98 -11.89
C GLN A 154 -16.36 -11.05 -13.06
N ASN A 155 -15.41 -10.79 -13.95
CA ASN A 155 -15.55 -9.85 -15.07
C ASN A 155 -15.24 -10.49 -16.41
N GLY A 156 -15.88 -11.51 -16.80
CA GLY A 156 -15.62 -12.16 -18.08
C GLY A 156 -16.39 -13.45 -18.20
N THR A 157 -15.89 -14.34 -18.99
CA THR A 157 -16.39 -15.71 -19.08
C THR A 157 -15.36 -16.67 -18.48
N GLU A 158 -15.75 -17.91 -18.28
CA GLU A 158 -14.84 -18.96 -17.80
C GLU A 158 -13.64 -19.14 -18.74
N GLU A 159 -13.86 -19.04 -20.04
CA GLU A 159 -12.82 -19.18 -21.06
C GLU A 159 -12.01 -17.90 -21.26
N GLN A 160 -12.57 -16.76 -20.87
CA GLN A 160 -11.94 -15.45 -21.04
C GLN A 160 -12.15 -14.57 -19.80
N PRO A 161 -11.37 -14.77 -18.73
CA PRO A 161 -11.34 -13.87 -17.59
C PRO A 161 -10.90 -12.47 -18.01
N MET A 162 -11.52 -11.42 -17.44
CA MET A 162 -11.22 -10.04 -17.79
C MET A 162 -10.86 -9.22 -16.57
N LEU A 163 -9.96 -8.26 -16.75
CA LEU A 163 -9.68 -7.25 -15.74
C LEU A 163 -10.86 -6.28 -15.62
N PRO A 164 -11.25 -5.88 -14.41
CA PRO A 164 -12.28 -4.84 -14.23
C PRO A 164 -11.84 -3.46 -14.72
N GLY A 165 -10.55 -3.26 -14.91
CA GLY A 165 -9.92 -2.04 -15.41
C GLY A 165 -8.42 -2.05 -15.18
N PRO A 166 -7.66 -1.12 -15.79
CA PRO A 166 -6.22 -1.03 -15.57
C PRO A 166 -5.94 -0.65 -14.11
N TYR A 167 -5.05 -1.40 -13.47
CA TYR A 167 -4.61 -1.17 -12.08
C TYR A 167 -5.74 -1.15 -11.04
N ALA A 168 -6.86 -1.83 -11.31
CA ALA A 168 -8.01 -1.82 -10.42
C ALA A 168 -7.68 -2.42 -9.04
N GLY A 169 -6.89 -3.49 -9.01
CA GLY A 169 -6.43 -4.10 -7.77
C GLY A 169 -5.56 -3.15 -6.95
N ASP A 170 -4.65 -2.42 -7.58
CA ASP A 170 -3.82 -1.42 -6.92
C ASP A 170 -4.66 -0.28 -6.34
N TYR A 171 -5.65 0.24 -7.08
CA TYR A 171 -6.53 1.30 -6.57
C TYR A 171 -7.43 0.84 -5.42
N PHE A 172 -7.94 -0.40 -5.45
CA PHE A 172 -8.65 -0.95 -4.30
C PHE A 172 -7.74 -1.05 -3.08
N ASN A 173 -6.51 -1.53 -3.26
CA ASN A 173 -5.53 -1.59 -2.19
C ASN A 173 -5.13 -0.19 -1.70
N THR A 174 -4.98 0.80 -2.58
CA THR A 174 -4.75 2.20 -2.22
C THR A 174 -5.76 2.70 -1.18
N LEU A 175 -7.05 2.47 -1.42
CA LEU A 175 -8.11 2.90 -0.51
C LEU A 175 -8.07 2.14 0.82
N MET A 176 -7.75 0.84 0.78
CA MET A 176 -7.61 0.04 1.99
C MET A 176 -6.39 0.47 2.82
N ILE A 177 -5.25 0.73 2.18
CA ILE A 177 -4.04 1.24 2.84
C ILE A 177 -4.35 2.59 3.52
N ALA A 178 -4.93 3.53 2.79
CA ALA A 178 -5.25 4.85 3.33
C ALA A 178 -6.23 4.75 4.50
N SER A 179 -7.32 4.01 4.37
CA SER A 179 -8.34 3.89 5.43
C SER A 179 -7.81 3.18 6.67
N SER A 180 -7.05 2.09 6.54
CA SER A 180 -6.48 1.37 7.68
C SER A 180 -5.40 2.20 8.39
N ALA A 181 -4.53 2.88 7.64
CA ALA A 181 -3.52 3.77 8.22
C ALA A 181 -4.17 4.92 9.02
N LEU A 182 -5.22 5.54 8.49
CA LEU A 182 -5.93 6.61 9.18
C LEU A 182 -6.71 6.12 10.42
N ALA A 183 -7.29 4.92 10.36
CA ALA A 183 -7.93 4.31 11.52
C ALA A 183 -6.92 4.04 12.64
N ALA A 184 -5.73 3.53 12.28
CA ALA A 184 -4.64 3.31 13.23
C ALA A 184 -4.07 4.63 13.77
N LEU A 185 -3.92 5.65 12.93
CA LEU A 185 -3.50 6.99 13.35
C LEU A 185 -4.48 7.57 14.38
N TYR A 186 -5.78 7.50 14.11
CA TYR A 186 -6.81 7.95 15.05
C TYR A 186 -6.72 7.23 16.40
N LYS A 187 -6.43 5.92 16.39
CA LYS A 187 -6.19 5.15 17.62
C LYS A 187 -4.90 5.60 18.31
N ALA A 188 -3.82 5.77 17.56
CA ALA A 188 -2.51 6.17 18.10
C ALA A 188 -2.57 7.57 18.77
N GLU A 189 -3.28 8.52 18.19
CA GLU A 189 -3.50 9.83 18.79
C GLU A 189 -4.21 9.75 20.15
N LYS A 190 -5.19 8.86 20.28
CA LYS A 190 -5.95 8.67 21.53
C LYS A 190 -5.21 7.86 22.60
N SER A 191 -4.52 6.81 22.17
CA SER A 191 -3.88 5.84 23.08
C SER A 191 -2.45 6.20 23.43
N GLY A 192 -1.79 7.01 22.60
CA GLY A 192 -0.35 7.26 22.69
C GLY A 192 0.50 6.09 22.19
N LYS A 193 -0.10 5.09 21.52
CA LYS A 193 0.57 3.89 21.02
C LYS A 193 0.25 3.68 19.55
N GLY A 194 1.28 3.49 18.74
CA GLY A 194 1.17 3.10 17.35
C GLY A 194 0.68 1.67 17.16
N GLU A 195 0.43 1.33 15.91
CA GLU A 195 0.07 -0.02 15.47
C GLU A 195 0.83 -0.41 14.23
N SER A 196 1.04 -1.72 14.05
CA SER A 196 1.52 -2.31 12.81
C SER A 196 0.35 -2.93 12.06
N ILE A 197 0.30 -2.66 10.76
CA ILE A 197 -0.72 -3.16 9.85
C ILE A 197 -0.01 -4.03 8.81
N ASP A 198 -0.34 -5.30 8.76
CA ASP A 198 0.02 -6.18 7.66
C ASP A 198 -1.10 -6.17 6.63
N LEU A 199 -0.84 -5.57 5.48
CA LEU A 199 -1.80 -5.47 4.39
C LEU A 199 -1.38 -6.36 3.23
N ALA A 200 -2.03 -7.51 3.13
CA ALA A 200 -1.89 -8.40 1.99
C ALA A 200 -2.84 -7.95 0.86
N MET A 201 -2.27 -7.54 -0.27
CA MET A 201 -3.06 -7.01 -1.38
C MET A 201 -4.11 -8.00 -1.89
N TYR A 202 -3.79 -9.31 -1.93
CA TYR A 202 -4.75 -10.31 -2.39
C TYR A 202 -5.91 -10.51 -1.41
N GLU A 203 -5.69 -10.35 -0.10
CA GLU A 203 -6.74 -10.45 0.93
C GLU A 203 -7.71 -9.28 0.86
N THR A 204 -7.22 -8.07 0.58
CA THR A 204 -8.06 -6.92 0.29
C THR A 204 -9.03 -7.23 -0.86
N LEU A 205 -8.53 -7.84 -1.93
CA LEU A 205 -9.36 -8.17 -3.08
C LEU A 205 -10.32 -9.32 -2.80
N LEU A 206 -9.94 -10.29 -1.96
CA LEU A 206 -10.86 -11.31 -1.44
C LEU A 206 -11.98 -10.68 -0.62
N ALA A 207 -11.66 -9.71 0.24
CA ALA A 207 -12.66 -9.02 1.05
C ALA A 207 -13.63 -8.19 0.19
N ILE A 208 -13.16 -7.56 -0.88
CA ILE A 208 -14.01 -6.85 -1.85
C ILE A 208 -14.89 -7.83 -2.62
N GLY A 209 -14.33 -8.97 -3.01
CA GLY A 209 -15.01 -10.05 -3.71
C GLY A 209 -15.79 -11.02 -2.79
N GLN A 210 -15.95 -10.73 -1.50
CA GLN A 210 -16.50 -11.68 -0.51
C GLN A 210 -17.88 -12.24 -0.87
N TYR A 211 -18.73 -11.50 -1.56
CA TYR A 211 -20.04 -11.98 -2.01
C TYR A 211 -19.90 -13.23 -2.87
N TYR A 212 -19.02 -13.21 -3.84
CA TYR A 212 -18.75 -14.35 -4.72
C TYR A 212 -18.03 -15.49 -4.01
N LEU A 213 -17.13 -15.16 -3.06
CA LEU A 213 -16.47 -16.16 -2.24
C LEU A 213 -17.48 -16.92 -1.37
N VAL A 214 -18.42 -16.21 -0.75
CA VAL A 214 -19.48 -16.82 0.06
C VAL A 214 -20.40 -17.69 -0.80
N ASP A 215 -20.80 -17.21 -1.97
CA ASP A 215 -21.59 -18.00 -2.93
C ASP A 215 -20.85 -19.27 -3.34
N TYR A 216 -19.59 -19.17 -3.70
CA TYR A 216 -18.75 -20.33 -4.08
C TYR A 216 -18.66 -21.34 -2.95
N LEU A 217 -18.43 -20.91 -1.71
CA LEU A 217 -18.28 -21.78 -0.54
C LEU A 217 -19.61 -22.46 -0.12
N ASN A 218 -20.75 -21.85 -0.44
CA ASN A 218 -22.07 -22.36 -0.06
C ASN A 218 -22.83 -23.01 -1.21
N ALA A 219 -22.51 -22.69 -2.45
CA ALA A 219 -23.08 -23.35 -3.61
C ALA A 219 -22.48 -24.75 -3.74
N VAL A 220 -23.29 -25.78 -3.50
CA VAL A 220 -22.91 -27.19 -3.68
C VAL A 220 -22.72 -27.53 -5.16
N SER A 221 -23.09 -26.65 -6.09
CA SER A 221 -22.90 -26.78 -7.52
C SER A 221 -21.93 -25.73 -8.00
N TYR A 222 -20.96 -26.13 -8.82
CA TYR A 222 -20.18 -25.26 -9.70
C TYR A 222 -21.08 -24.62 -10.76
N THR A 223 -22.14 -23.98 -10.31
CA THR A 223 -22.91 -23.14 -11.21
C THR A 223 -22.06 -21.91 -11.42
N HIS A 224 -21.44 -21.89 -12.57
CA HIS A 224 -20.78 -20.78 -13.20
C HIS A 224 -21.20 -19.44 -12.62
N LEU A 225 -20.22 -18.68 -12.19
CA LEU A 225 -20.36 -17.23 -11.99
C LEU A 225 -20.54 -16.52 -13.35
N THR A 226 -21.34 -17.10 -14.21
CA THR A 226 -21.92 -16.38 -15.30
C THR A 226 -22.99 -15.50 -14.66
N LEU A 227 -22.74 -14.21 -14.61
CA LEU A 227 -23.85 -13.27 -14.55
C LEU A 227 -24.89 -13.79 -15.54
N PRO A 228 -26.15 -13.98 -15.14
CA PRO A 228 -27.16 -14.40 -16.08
C PRO A 228 -27.22 -13.35 -17.17
N THR A 229 -26.65 -13.68 -18.33
CA THR A 229 -26.76 -12.89 -19.55
C THR A 229 -28.19 -12.90 -20.09
N ASN A 230 -29.13 -13.41 -19.31
CA ASN A 230 -30.53 -13.41 -19.56
C ASN A 230 -31.27 -12.47 -18.59
N SER A 231 -30.91 -11.20 -18.60
CA SER A 231 -31.92 -10.21 -18.32
C SER A 231 -32.86 -10.16 -19.54
N ARG A 232 -33.86 -11.01 -19.54
CA ARG A 232 -35.06 -10.72 -20.33
C ARG A 232 -35.75 -9.56 -19.62
N VAL A 233 -35.54 -8.37 -20.13
CA VAL A 233 -36.54 -7.31 -20.06
C VAL A 233 -37.45 -7.52 -21.25
#